data_d6f022f6b4727b6c965c6d6d277c21b9
#
_entry.id   d6f022f6b4727b6c965c6d6d277c21b9
#
_cell.length_a   1.000
_cell.length_b   1.000
_cell.length_c   1.000
_cell.angle_alpha   90.00
_cell.angle_beta   90.00
_cell.angle_gamma   90.00
#
_symmetry.space_group_name_H-M   'P 1'
#
loop_
_entity.id
_entity.type
_entity.pdbx_description
1 polymer ?
#
loop_
_entity_poly.entity_id
_entity_poly.type
_entity_poly.pdbx_seq_one_letter_code
_entity_poly.pdbx_strand_id
1 'polypeptide(L)'
;MIRTERLCIYPASQEQMEAMITSEQDAELKKAYSEMREGCLQHPDQWDWYAIWMIEETDGTHIGNLCFKGLRENGVAEIGYGIREAFQGQGYATEAVRVACRWAFLHPDVRSLEAETDTGNAASQRVLEKCGFRPNGIFGEEGPRFTLGRPIDVTEGTR
;
A
#
# COMPACT_ATOMS: atom_id res chain seq x y z
N MET A 1 -2.36 -3.63 13.54
CA MET A 1 -3.36 -4.29 12.67
C MET A 1 -4.55 -3.37 12.46
N ILE A 2 -4.93 -3.18 11.21
CA ILE A 2 -6.09 -2.39 10.85
C ILE A 2 -7.25 -3.33 10.55
N ARG A 3 -8.42 -3.05 11.11
CA ARG A 3 -9.62 -3.83 10.82
C ARG A 3 -10.66 -2.97 10.15
N THR A 4 -11.28 -3.50 9.11
CA THR A 4 -12.44 -2.90 8.46
C THR A 4 -13.61 -3.85 8.59
N GLU A 5 -14.73 -3.51 7.98
CA GLU A 5 -15.90 -4.38 7.99
C GLU A 5 -15.59 -5.77 7.43
N ARG A 6 -14.78 -5.85 6.36
CA ARG A 6 -14.52 -7.11 5.68
C ARG A 6 -13.07 -7.59 5.77
N LEU A 7 -12.14 -6.74 6.23
CA LEU A 7 -10.71 -7.00 6.07
C LEU A 7 -9.93 -6.86 7.38
N CYS A 8 -8.82 -7.58 7.42
CA CYS A 8 -7.73 -7.38 8.38
C CYS A 8 -6.49 -7.05 7.57
N ILE A 9 -5.80 -5.96 7.91
CA ILE A 9 -4.66 -5.47 7.15
C ILE A 9 -3.53 -5.20 8.13
N TYR A 10 -2.34 -5.76 7.87
CA TYR A 10 -1.23 -5.65 8.81
C TYR A 10 0.11 -5.85 8.09
N PRO A 11 1.18 -5.22 8.60
CA PRO A 11 2.51 -5.48 8.05
C PRO A 11 2.97 -6.90 8.36
N ALA A 12 3.52 -7.57 7.37
CA ALA A 12 4.01 -8.94 7.51
C ALA A 12 5.23 -8.98 8.43
N SER A 13 5.38 -10.08 9.16
CA SER A 13 6.58 -10.37 9.93
C SER A 13 7.70 -10.81 9.00
N GLN A 14 8.92 -10.88 9.52
CA GLN A 14 10.05 -11.41 8.77
C GLN A 14 9.76 -12.83 8.29
N GLU A 15 9.21 -13.67 9.16
CA GLU A 15 8.89 -15.05 8.80
C GLU A 15 7.86 -15.13 7.67
N GLN A 16 6.84 -14.29 7.72
CA GLN A 16 5.83 -14.25 6.68
C GLN A 16 6.43 -13.82 5.35
N MET A 17 7.28 -12.78 5.36
CA MET A 17 7.94 -12.33 4.14
C MET A 17 8.86 -13.39 3.57
N GLU A 18 9.60 -14.10 4.42
CA GLU A 18 10.47 -15.18 3.97
C GLU A 18 9.69 -16.32 3.34
N ALA A 19 8.54 -16.66 3.93
CA ALA A 19 7.65 -17.66 3.34
C ALA A 19 7.13 -17.23 1.97
N MET A 20 6.76 -15.97 1.84
CA MET A 20 6.30 -15.43 0.55
C MET A 20 7.40 -15.47 -0.51
N ILE A 21 8.63 -15.10 -0.13
CA ILE A 21 9.78 -15.13 -1.04
C ILE A 21 10.04 -16.57 -1.50
N THR A 22 10.02 -17.51 -0.56
CA THR A 22 10.30 -18.91 -0.86
C THR A 22 9.24 -19.51 -1.81
N SER A 23 7.98 -19.15 -1.61
CA SER A 23 6.89 -19.72 -2.39
C SER A 23 6.63 -19.00 -3.72
N GLU A 24 7.19 -17.80 -3.90
CA GLU A 24 6.93 -17.03 -5.12
C GLU A 24 7.70 -17.59 -6.30
N GLN A 25 7.03 -17.78 -7.41
CA GLN A 25 7.64 -18.33 -8.62
C GLN A 25 7.99 -17.27 -9.64
N ASP A 26 7.34 -16.11 -9.59
CA ASP A 26 7.66 -14.99 -10.46
C ASP A 26 8.95 -14.33 -9.96
N ALA A 27 9.98 -14.32 -10.80
CA ALA A 27 11.31 -13.81 -10.42
C ALA A 27 11.28 -12.32 -10.04
N GLU A 28 10.48 -11.53 -10.72
CA GLU A 28 10.39 -10.09 -10.42
C GLU A 28 9.70 -9.83 -9.10
N LEU A 29 8.62 -10.55 -8.81
CA LEU A 29 7.93 -10.42 -7.53
C LEU A 29 8.79 -10.94 -6.39
N LYS A 30 9.49 -12.05 -6.62
CA LYS A 30 10.41 -12.59 -5.62
C LYS A 30 11.49 -11.59 -5.26
N LYS A 31 12.04 -10.91 -6.27
CA LYS A 31 13.04 -9.87 -6.06
C LYS A 31 12.45 -8.71 -5.28
N ALA A 32 11.26 -8.25 -5.65
CA ALA A 32 10.59 -7.15 -4.96
C ALA A 32 10.33 -7.47 -3.50
N TYR A 33 9.84 -8.67 -3.21
CA TYR A 33 9.60 -9.09 -1.82
C TYR A 33 10.91 -9.17 -1.03
N SER A 34 11.98 -9.63 -1.66
CA SER A 34 13.30 -9.70 -1.02
C SER A 34 13.82 -8.31 -0.68
N GLU A 35 13.62 -7.34 -1.57
CA GLU A 35 14.02 -5.96 -1.33
C GLU A 35 13.21 -5.34 -0.18
N MET A 36 11.93 -5.64 -0.08
CA MET A 36 11.10 -5.16 1.02
C MET A 36 11.56 -5.75 2.36
N ARG A 37 11.82 -7.05 2.39
CA ARG A 37 12.36 -7.68 3.59
C ARG A 37 13.69 -7.03 4.00
N GLU A 38 14.57 -6.82 3.03
CA GLU A 38 15.86 -6.19 3.29
C GLU A 38 15.68 -4.77 3.82
N GLY A 39 14.76 -4.01 3.28
CA GLY A 39 14.44 -2.68 3.77
C GLY A 39 14.00 -2.70 5.23
N CYS A 40 13.17 -3.65 5.61
CA CYS A 40 12.75 -3.83 6.99
C CYS A 40 13.93 -4.12 7.92
N LEU A 41 14.84 -4.99 7.48
CA LEU A 41 16.00 -5.36 8.29
C LEU A 41 16.97 -4.20 8.46
N GLN A 42 17.10 -3.36 7.43
CA GLN A 42 17.96 -2.18 7.48
C GLN A 42 17.33 -1.02 8.23
N HIS A 43 15.99 -0.99 8.33
CA HIS A 43 15.26 0.09 8.98
C HIS A 43 14.26 -0.47 9.98
N PRO A 44 14.74 -1.16 11.04
CA PRO A 44 13.82 -1.84 11.96
C PRO A 44 12.86 -0.89 12.68
N ASP A 45 13.24 0.37 12.88
CA ASP A 45 12.39 1.39 13.50
C ASP A 45 11.30 1.89 12.56
N GLN A 46 11.41 1.56 11.27
CA GLN A 46 10.45 1.96 10.25
C GLN A 46 9.89 0.75 9.50
N TRP A 47 9.81 -0.37 10.21
CA TRP A 47 9.35 -1.64 9.65
C TRP A 47 8.10 -1.51 8.79
N ASP A 48 7.08 -0.84 9.32
CA ASP A 48 5.78 -0.74 8.66
C ASP A 48 5.85 0.01 7.33
N TRP A 49 6.84 0.89 7.16
CA TRP A 49 7.02 1.63 5.91
C TRP A 49 7.70 0.82 4.81
N TYR A 50 8.40 -0.26 5.18
CA TYR A 50 9.14 -1.08 4.22
C TYR A 50 8.51 -2.45 4.00
N ALA A 51 7.67 -2.89 4.94
CA ALA A 51 7.12 -4.25 4.92
C ALA A 51 6.07 -4.44 3.81
N ILE A 52 5.89 -5.70 3.44
CA ILE A 52 4.71 -6.12 2.71
C ILE A 52 3.57 -6.13 3.72
N TRP A 53 2.46 -5.46 3.39
CA TRP A 53 1.27 -5.51 4.21
C TRP A 53 0.33 -6.57 3.68
N MET A 54 -0.14 -7.43 4.56
CA MET A 54 -1.07 -8.49 4.21
C MET A 54 -2.49 -7.95 4.21
N ILE A 55 -3.25 -8.28 3.18
CA ILE A 55 -4.69 -7.98 3.13
C ILE A 55 -5.42 -9.32 3.21
N GLU A 56 -6.21 -9.49 4.27
CA GLU A 56 -6.92 -10.74 4.53
C GLU A 56 -8.39 -10.45 4.78
N GLU A 57 -9.24 -11.40 4.40
CA GLU A 57 -10.62 -11.39 4.87
C GLU A 57 -10.64 -11.69 6.37
N THR A 58 -11.74 -11.39 7.04
CA THR A 58 -11.83 -11.56 8.50
C THR A 58 -11.63 -13.00 8.96
N ASP A 59 -11.84 -13.97 8.06
CA ASP A 59 -11.60 -15.39 8.35
C ASP A 59 -10.14 -15.81 8.15
N GLY A 60 -9.26 -14.87 7.77
CA GLY A 60 -7.85 -15.16 7.56
C GLY A 60 -7.47 -15.48 6.12
N THR A 61 -8.42 -15.50 5.19
CA THR A 61 -8.11 -15.76 3.78
C THR A 61 -7.28 -14.62 3.20
N HIS A 62 -6.10 -14.92 2.70
CA HIS A 62 -5.21 -13.93 2.09
C HIS A 62 -5.71 -13.55 0.71
N ILE A 63 -6.03 -12.27 0.50
CA ILE A 63 -6.61 -11.80 -0.75
C ILE A 63 -5.75 -10.81 -1.51
N GLY A 64 -4.69 -10.29 -0.91
CA GLY A 64 -3.81 -9.35 -1.58
C GLY A 64 -2.76 -8.76 -0.68
N ASN A 65 -2.02 -7.81 -1.22
CA ASN A 65 -0.94 -7.12 -0.50
C ASN A 65 -0.96 -5.64 -0.81
N LEU A 66 -0.37 -4.86 0.10
CA LEU A 66 0.00 -3.48 -0.20
C LEU A 66 1.35 -3.17 0.43
N CYS A 67 1.95 -2.06 0.02
CA CYS A 67 3.23 -1.62 0.57
C CYS A 67 3.37 -0.11 0.42
N PHE A 68 4.29 0.49 1.18
CA PHE A 68 4.54 1.93 1.14
C PHE A 68 5.90 2.31 0.54
N LYS A 69 6.73 1.36 0.19
CA LYS A 69 8.04 1.59 -0.46
C LYS A 69 8.92 2.58 0.31
N GLY A 70 8.83 2.58 1.65
CA GLY A 70 9.59 3.47 2.52
C GLY A 70 8.94 4.84 2.68
N LEU A 71 9.41 5.58 3.67
CA LEU A 71 9.01 6.97 3.89
C LEU A 71 10.23 7.84 3.62
N ARG A 72 10.14 8.73 2.65
CA ARG A 72 11.24 9.62 2.27
C ARG A 72 11.37 10.76 3.27
N GLU A 73 12.54 11.38 3.31
CA GLU A 73 12.81 12.50 4.23
C GLU A 73 11.88 13.68 4.00
N ASN A 74 11.41 13.86 2.77
CA ASN A 74 10.48 14.95 2.45
C ASN A 74 9.04 14.68 2.87
N GLY A 75 8.79 13.55 3.53
CA GLY A 75 7.45 13.20 4.01
C GLY A 75 6.55 12.57 2.97
N VAL A 76 7.11 12.11 1.86
CA VAL A 76 6.36 11.44 0.79
C VAL A 76 6.57 9.94 0.88
N ALA A 77 5.50 9.17 0.79
CA ALA A 77 5.56 7.72 0.65
C ALA A 77 4.76 7.32 -0.58
N GLU A 78 5.18 6.24 -1.21
CA GLU A 78 4.48 5.72 -2.39
C GLU A 78 3.76 4.44 -2.02
N ILE A 79 2.45 4.36 -2.29
CA ILE A 79 1.66 3.16 -2.01
C ILE A 79 1.55 2.31 -3.28
N GLY A 80 1.77 1.01 -3.11
CA GLY A 80 1.49 0.01 -4.14
C GLY A 80 0.58 -1.04 -3.56
N TYR A 81 -0.25 -1.67 -4.39
CA TYR A 81 -1.20 -2.67 -3.91
C TYR A 81 -1.62 -3.60 -5.03
N GLY A 82 -2.12 -4.76 -4.65
CA GLY A 82 -2.69 -5.71 -5.59
C GLY A 82 -3.66 -6.63 -4.88
N ILE A 83 -4.74 -6.98 -5.55
CA ILE A 83 -5.74 -7.94 -5.09
C ILE A 83 -5.67 -9.17 -5.99
N ARG A 84 -5.68 -10.35 -5.40
CA ARG A 84 -5.66 -11.61 -6.14
C ARG A 84 -6.87 -11.68 -7.06
N GLU A 85 -6.65 -12.24 -8.24
CA GLU A 85 -7.65 -12.25 -9.31
C GLU A 85 -9.03 -12.74 -8.85
N ALA A 86 -9.07 -13.79 -8.05
CA ALA A 86 -10.32 -14.36 -7.57
C ALA A 86 -11.15 -13.40 -6.71
N PHE A 87 -10.53 -12.33 -6.20
CA PHE A 87 -11.18 -11.40 -5.27
C PHE A 87 -11.34 -10.00 -5.86
N GLN A 88 -10.98 -9.82 -7.12
CA GLN A 88 -11.12 -8.53 -7.79
C GLN A 88 -12.58 -8.21 -8.11
N GLY A 89 -12.87 -6.92 -8.31
CA GLY A 89 -14.21 -6.48 -8.68
C GLY A 89 -15.21 -6.42 -7.54
N GLN A 90 -14.75 -6.49 -6.28
CA GLN A 90 -15.63 -6.53 -5.11
C GLN A 90 -15.42 -5.34 -4.15
N GLY A 91 -14.59 -4.38 -4.56
CA GLY A 91 -14.32 -3.18 -3.75
C GLY A 91 -13.25 -3.37 -2.68
N TYR A 92 -12.58 -4.50 -2.64
CA TYR A 92 -11.56 -4.77 -1.63
C TYR A 92 -10.35 -3.83 -1.74
N ALA A 93 -9.90 -3.55 -2.95
CA ALA A 93 -8.76 -2.66 -3.15
C ALA A 93 -9.06 -1.26 -2.62
N THR A 94 -10.23 -0.73 -2.93
CA THR A 94 -10.66 0.58 -2.45
C THR A 94 -10.72 0.62 -0.93
N GLU A 95 -11.29 -0.41 -0.34
CA GLU A 95 -11.42 -0.53 1.12
C GLU A 95 -10.05 -0.56 1.78
N ALA A 96 -9.13 -1.37 1.25
CA ALA A 96 -7.78 -1.53 1.80
C ALA A 96 -6.95 -0.25 1.65
N VAL A 97 -6.94 0.33 0.46
CA VAL A 97 -6.14 1.53 0.18
C VAL A 97 -6.64 2.71 1.03
N ARG A 98 -7.95 2.84 1.16
CA ARG A 98 -8.52 3.93 1.95
C ARG A 98 -8.05 3.91 3.40
N VAL A 99 -8.11 2.76 4.06
CA VAL A 99 -7.69 2.68 5.47
C VAL A 99 -6.18 2.70 5.63
N ALA A 100 -5.43 2.18 4.65
CA ALA A 100 -3.98 2.28 4.67
C ALA A 100 -3.53 3.74 4.57
N CYS A 101 -4.18 4.54 3.73
CA CYS A 101 -3.90 5.97 3.64
C CYS A 101 -4.21 6.69 4.94
N ARG A 102 -5.32 6.35 5.59
CA ARG A 102 -5.63 6.93 6.91
C ARG A 102 -4.56 6.60 7.93
N TRP A 103 -4.10 5.34 7.94
CA TRP A 103 -3.02 4.93 8.82
C TRP A 103 -1.76 5.77 8.56
N ALA A 104 -1.41 5.94 7.30
CA ALA A 104 -0.23 6.72 6.94
C ALA A 104 -0.33 8.16 7.47
N PHE A 105 -1.47 8.79 7.31
CA PHE A 105 -1.67 10.18 7.74
C PHE A 105 -1.85 10.34 9.25
N LEU A 106 -1.94 9.26 10.02
CA LEU A 106 -1.83 9.35 11.47
C LEU A 106 -0.41 9.76 11.90
N HIS A 107 0.57 9.59 11.01
CA HIS A 107 1.95 9.98 11.27
C HIS A 107 2.14 11.44 10.86
N PRO A 108 2.52 12.33 11.78
CA PRO A 108 2.61 13.77 11.47
C PRO A 108 3.62 14.11 10.39
N ASP A 109 4.63 13.26 10.21
CA ASP A 109 5.70 13.49 9.24
C ASP A 109 5.26 13.21 7.80
N VAL A 110 4.13 12.56 7.59
CA VAL A 110 3.65 12.24 6.25
C VAL A 110 2.94 13.45 5.67
N ARG A 111 3.48 13.95 4.57
CA ARG A 111 2.95 15.14 3.90
C ARG A 111 2.02 14.76 2.76
N SER A 112 2.38 13.72 2.02
CA SER A 112 1.58 13.24 0.90
C SER A 112 1.89 11.79 0.59
N LEU A 113 0.98 11.16 -0.12
CA LEU A 113 1.16 9.80 -0.64
C LEU A 113 1.12 9.88 -2.16
N GLU A 114 1.91 9.04 -2.81
CA GLU A 114 1.93 8.92 -4.26
C GLU A 114 1.61 7.48 -4.65
N ALA A 115 1.16 7.31 -5.88
CA ALA A 115 0.91 6.01 -6.46
C ALA A 115 1.13 6.09 -7.96
N GLU A 116 1.56 4.98 -8.55
CA GLU A 116 1.77 4.89 -9.99
C GLU A 116 0.95 3.72 -10.52
N THR A 117 0.31 3.90 -11.67
CA THR A 117 -0.47 2.83 -12.29
C THR A 117 -0.04 2.64 -13.73
N ASP A 118 -0.31 1.46 -14.26
CA ASP A 118 -0.17 1.20 -15.70
C ASP A 118 -1.22 2.04 -16.45
N THR A 119 -0.82 2.63 -17.55
CA THR A 119 -1.70 3.47 -18.37
C THR A 119 -2.98 2.73 -18.78
N GLY A 120 -2.89 1.44 -19.01
CA GLY A 120 -4.05 0.62 -19.41
C GLY A 120 -4.89 0.13 -18.24
N ASN A 121 -4.51 0.42 -17.00
CA ASN A 121 -5.20 -0.13 -15.84
C ASN A 121 -6.26 0.84 -15.30
N ALA A 122 -7.40 0.89 -15.99
CA ALA A 122 -8.50 1.77 -15.59
C ALA A 122 -9.07 1.41 -14.21
N ALA A 123 -9.05 0.13 -13.85
CA ALA A 123 -9.55 -0.30 -12.54
C ALA A 123 -8.72 0.27 -11.40
N SER A 124 -7.39 0.23 -11.53
CA SER A 124 -6.48 0.79 -10.52
C SER A 124 -6.64 2.31 -10.45
N GLN A 125 -6.77 2.98 -11.58
CA GLN A 125 -6.99 4.42 -11.60
C GLN A 125 -8.27 4.80 -10.86
N ARG A 126 -9.35 4.02 -11.04
CA ARG A 126 -10.60 4.26 -10.33
C ARG A 126 -10.46 4.05 -8.83
N VAL A 127 -9.70 3.06 -8.40
CA VAL A 127 -9.44 2.83 -6.98
C VAL A 127 -8.77 4.07 -6.37
N LEU A 128 -7.73 4.57 -7.03
CA LEU A 128 -7.00 5.74 -6.56
C LEU A 128 -7.92 6.98 -6.50
N GLU A 129 -8.72 7.20 -7.54
CA GLU A 129 -9.65 8.31 -7.56
C GLU A 129 -10.66 8.23 -6.43
N LYS A 130 -11.22 7.05 -6.17
CA LYS A 130 -12.16 6.83 -5.08
C LYS A 130 -11.54 7.08 -3.71
N CYS A 131 -10.23 6.89 -3.59
CA CYS A 131 -9.51 7.15 -2.35
C CYS A 131 -9.01 8.59 -2.24
N GLY A 132 -9.34 9.44 -3.21
CA GLY A 132 -9.01 10.86 -3.17
C GLY A 132 -7.74 11.25 -3.90
N PHE A 133 -7.05 10.30 -4.50
CA PHE A 133 -5.85 10.60 -5.29
C PHE A 133 -6.22 11.33 -6.57
N ARG A 134 -5.32 12.20 -7.03
CA ARG A 134 -5.50 12.93 -8.28
C ARG A 134 -4.25 12.79 -9.13
N PRO A 135 -4.39 12.73 -10.48
CA PRO A 135 -3.23 12.72 -11.36
C PRO A 135 -2.39 13.97 -11.11
N ASN A 136 -1.08 13.82 -11.08
CA ASN A 136 -0.17 14.95 -10.85
C ASN A 136 0.55 15.41 -12.11
N GLY A 137 0.24 14.84 -13.26
CA GLY A 137 0.85 15.23 -14.53
C GLY A 137 2.20 14.59 -14.81
N ILE A 138 2.70 13.79 -13.90
CA ILE A 138 3.98 13.11 -14.04
C ILE A 138 3.72 11.66 -14.46
N PHE A 139 4.54 11.16 -15.38
CA PHE A 139 4.52 9.76 -15.80
C PHE A 139 5.80 9.11 -15.34
N GLY A 140 5.67 7.99 -14.62
CA GLY A 140 6.78 7.15 -14.24
C GLY A 140 7.01 6.04 -15.25
N GLU A 141 7.78 5.05 -14.87
CA GLU A 141 8.10 3.92 -15.74
C GLU A 141 6.88 3.12 -16.17
N GLU A 142 5.89 3.00 -15.29
CA GLU A 142 4.70 2.20 -15.54
C GLU A 142 3.58 3.01 -16.17
N GLY A 143 3.44 4.28 -15.85
CA GLY A 143 2.36 5.11 -16.36
C GLY A 143 2.11 6.34 -15.48
N PRO A 144 0.87 6.84 -15.48
CA PRO A 144 0.56 8.07 -14.76
C PRO A 144 0.72 7.93 -13.26
N ARG A 145 1.20 9.00 -12.64
CA ARG A 145 1.35 9.08 -11.19
C ARG A 145 0.25 9.92 -10.59
N PHE A 146 -0.11 9.57 -9.38
CA PHE A 146 -1.19 10.19 -8.62
C PHE A 146 -0.66 10.65 -7.27
N THR A 147 -1.28 11.68 -6.72
CA THR A 147 -0.90 12.21 -5.42
C THR A 147 -2.13 12.39 -4.55
N LEU A 148 -1.97 12.06 -3.27
CA LEU A 148 -2.95 12.36 -2.22
C LEU A 148 -2.25 13.20 -1.17
N GLY A 149 -2.64 14.48 -1.06
CA GLY A 149 -2.11 15.36 -0.02
C GLY A 149 -2.76 15.08 1.31
N ARG A 150 -2.09 15.52 2.39
CA ARG A 150 -2.64 15.36 3.74
C ARG A 150 -4.01 16.02 3.82
N PRO A 151 -5.06 15.27 4.21
CA PRO A 151 -6.39 15.86 4.33
C PRO A 151 -6.43 16.93 5.42
N ILE A 152 -7.12 18.02 5.13
CA ILE A 152 -7.31 19.10 6.11
C ILE A 152 -8.04 18.57 7.36
N ASP A 153 -8.97 17.66 7.14
CA ASP A 153 -9.77 17.06 8.21
C ASP A 153 -8.95 16.34 9.26
N VAL A 154 -7.78 15.83 8.89
CA VAL A 154 -6.89 15.14 9.84
C VAL A 154 -6.41 16.12 10.90
N THR A 155 -6.09 17.35 10.48
CA THR A 155 -5.68 18.41 11.40
C THR A 155 -6.84 18.90 12.25
N GLU A 156 -8.01 18.89 11.69
CA GLU A 156 -9.21 19.40 12.35
C GLU A 156 -10.03 18.31 13.02
N GLY A 157 -9.72 17.07 12.71
CA GLY A 157 -10.39 15.92 13.33
C GLY A 157 -10.19 15.83 14.81
N THR A 158 -9.38 16.70 15.34
CA THR A 158 -9.16 16.82 16.77
C THR A 158 -10.30 17.55 17.46
N ARG A 159 -11.18 18.12 16.72
CA ARG A 159 -12.29 18.88 17.28
C ARG A 159 -13.37 18.01 17.84
#